data_0ba33dc4ae12bc3e9335e80a44657514
#
_entry.id   0ba33dc4ae12bc3e9335e80a44657514
#
_cell.length_a   1.000
_cell.length_b   1.000
_cell.length_c   1.000
_cell.angle_alpha   90.00
_cell.angle_beta   90.00
_cell.angle_gamma   90.00
#
_symmetry.space_group_name_H-M   'P 1'
#
loop_
_entity.id
_entity.type
_entity.pdbx_description
1 polymer ?
#
loop_
_entity_poly.entity_id
_entity_poly.type
_entity_poly.pdbx_seq_one_letter_code
_entity_poly.pdbx_strand_id
1 'polypeptide(L)'
;MRYIINEHQYKLLLEQDNDILKVPFVSFGNDWDVLQRFLNRRANPPYEIMDDLDLSYSKIESLGNLTSVGGYLSLKNNKIESLGSLISVGGFLNLYKSNIEDLGNLTSVEGFLNLFNSKIKDLGNLTSVGGYLSLAFTKIESLGNLTSVGGYLSLYESKIEDLGNLTSVEGDLNLRNTPLSKKYSEEEIRSMVEVRGKVIL
;
A
#
# COMPACT_ATOMS: atom_id res chain seq x y z
N MET A 1 -11.87 -17.90 23.89
CA MET A 1 -10.97 -17.23 24.84
C MET A 1 -11.36 -15.74 24.89
N ARG A 2 -11.66 -15.13 26.04
CA ARG A 2 -11.94 -13.68 26.13
C ARG A 2 -10.57 -13.01 26.28
N TYR A 3 -10.09 -12.34 25.24
CA TYR A 3 -8.97 -11.40 25.38
C TYR A 3 -9.47 -10.19 26.17
N ILE A 4 -9.06 -10.10 27.41
CA ILE A 4 -9.31 -8.94 28.27
C ILE A 4 -8.03 -8.11 28.16
N ILE A 5 -8.10 -6.95 27.49
CA ILE A 5 -7.03 -5.95 27.60
C ILE A 5 -6.94 -5.63 29.07
N ASN A 6 -5.77 -5.79 29.68
CA ASN A 6 -5.59 -5.47 31.08
C ASN A 6 -5.68 -3.94 31.32
N GLU A 7 -5.94 -3.55 32.56
CA GLU A 7 -6.17 -2.15 32.94
C GLU A 7 -4.97 -1.23 32.62
N HIS A 8 -3.76 -1.78 32.61
CA HIS A 8 -2.54 -1.07 32.28
C HIS A 8 -2.43 -0.81 30.76
N GLN A 9 -2.71 -1.81 29.92
CA GLN A 9 -2.79 -1.66 28.47
C GLN A 9 -3.91 -0.68 28.07
N TYR A 10 -5.00 -0.68 28.83
CA TYR A 10 -6.10 0.25 28.68
C TYR A 10 -5.70 1.71 28.99
N LYS A 11 -4.94 1.92 30.07
CA LYS A 11 -4.43 3.26 30.46
C LYS A 11 -3.46 3.82 29.42
N LEU A 12 -2.53 3.01 28.91
CA LEU A 12 -1.57 3.44 27.88
C LEU A 12 -2.28 3.90 26.58
N LEU A 13 -3.44 3.33 26.27
CA LEU A 13 -4.24 3.76 25.12
C LEU A 13 -5.06 5.04 25.38
N LEU A 14 -5.32 5.39 26.65
CA LEU A 14 -6.10 6.56 27.03
C LEU A 14 -5.26 7.82 27.32
N GLU A 15 -3.95 7.67 27.61
CA GLU A 15 -3.05 8.77 27.97
C GLU A 15 -2.44 9.49 26.75
N GLN A 16 -2.98 9.24 25.53
CA GLN A 16 -2.45 9.88 24.33
C GLN A 16 -3.17 11.22 24.09
N ASP A 17 -2.40 12.30 24.25
CA ASP A 17 -2.82 13.69 23.98
C ASP A 17 -3.07 14.00 22.49
N ASN A 18 -3.12 12.98 21.63
CA ASN A 18 -3.34 13.12 20.20
C ASN A 18 -4.70 12.56 19.79
N ASP A 19 -5.35 13.20 18.84
CA ASP A 19 -6.63 12.79 18.23
C ASP A 19 -6.57 11.41 17.54
N ILE A 20 -5.39 10.80 17.38
CA ILE A 20 -5.16 9.52 16.71
C ILE A 20 -4.75 8.46 17.73
N LEU A 21 -5.53 7.39 17.82
CA LEU A 21 -5.30 6.29 18.73
C LEU A 21 -4.17 5.37 18.23
N LYS A 22 -3.08 5.21 19.00
CA LYS A 22 -1.99 4.28 18.70
C LYS A 22 -2.26 2.91 19.28
N VAL A 23 -2.32 1.90 18.43
CA VAL A 23 -2.76 0.55 18.78
C VAL A 23 -1.64 -0.47 18.54
N PRO A 24 -1.10 -1.09 19.60
CA PRO A 24 -0.32 -2.32 19.42
C PRO A 24 -1.27 -3.47 19.10
N PHE A 25 -1.27 -3.97 17.87
CA PHE A 25 -2.23 -4.99 17.43
C PHE A 25 -2.11 -6.30 18.21
N VAL A 26 -0.89 -6.65 18.63
CA VAL A 26 -0.62 -7.79 19.51
C VAL A 26 -1.44 -7.74 20.82
N SER A 27 -1.78 -6.55 21.33
CA SER A 27 -2.62 -6.39 22.53
C SER A 27 -4.06 -6.86 22.33
N PHE A 28 -4.48 -7.02 21.09
CA PHE A 28 -5.80 -7.56 20.71
C PHE A 28 -5.70 -9.04 20.28
N GLY A 29 -4.55 -9.70 20.57
CA GLY A 29 -4.30 -11.09 20.20
C GLY A 29 -4.18 -11.29 18.69
N ASN A 30 -3.81 -10.26 17.94
CA ASN A 30 -3.79 -10.23 16.48
C ASN A 30 -5.16 -10.61 15.86
N ASP A 31 -6.24 -10.29 16.56
CA ASP A 31 -7.62 -10.55 16.15
C ASP A 31 -8.28 -9.23 15.69
N TRP A 32 -8.52 -9.14 14.37
CA TRP A 32 -9.13 -7.96 13.75
C TRP A 32 -10.52 -7.66 14.29
N ASP A 33 -11.35 -8.68 14.51
CA ASP A 33 -12.71 -8.48 14.98
C ASP A 33 -12.74 -8.01 16.45
N VAL A 34 -11.77 -8.44 17.27
CA VAL A 34 -11.60 -7.94 18.64
C VAL A 34 -11.25 -6.45 18.60
N LEU A 35 -10.29 -6.05 17.75
CA LEU A 35 -9.91 -4.66 17.57
C LEU A 35 -11.10 -3.82 17.09
N GLN A 36 -11.82 -4.27 16.05
CA GLN A 36 -12.96 -3.51 15.51
C GLN A 36 -14.08 -3.33 16.54
N ARG A 37 -14.38 -4.35 17.35
CA ARG A 37 -15.33 -4.20 18.46
C ARG A 37 -14.89 -3.18 19.51
N PHE A 38 -13.59 -3.10 19.78
CA PHE A 38 -13.01 -2.10 20.68
C PHE A 38 -13.17 -0.68 20.11
N LEU A 39 -12.82 -0.47 18.83
CA LEU A 39 -12.92 0.82 18.14
C LEU A 39 -14.38 1.29 18.04
N ASN A 40 -15.29 0.40 17.65
CA ASN A 40 -16.71 0.70 17.48
C ASN A 40 -17.36 1.20 18.78
N ARG A 41 -16.94 0.69 19.96
CA ARG A 41 -17.41 1.17 21.27
C ARG A 41 -16.96 2.60 21.59
N ARG A 42 -16.03 3.16 20.80
CA ARG A 42 -15.44 4.50 20.93
C ARG A 42 -15.78 5.41 19.76
N ALA A 43 -16.89 5.17 19.08
CA ALA A 43 -17.30 5.89 17.89
C ALA A 43 -16.28 5.82 16.74
N ASN A 44 -15.48 4.74 16.71
CA ASN A 44 -14.51 4.43 15.64
C ASN A 44 -13.57 5.62 15.33
N PRO A 45 -12.73 6.07 16.29
CA PRO A 45 -11.81 7.18 16.06
C PRO A 45 -10.76 6.83 15.00
N PRO A 46 -10.04 7.82 14.43
CA PRO A 46 -8.82 7.56 13.67
C PRO A 46 -7.81 6.78 14.53
N TYR A 47 -7.12 5.81 13.93
CA TYR A 47 -6.15 4.99 14.66
C TYR A 47 -4.97 4.57 13.78
N GLU A 48 -3.87 4.25 14.43
CA GLU A 48 -2.64 3.72 13.86
C GLU A 48 -2.35 2.33 14.44
N ILE A 49 -1.91 1.39 13.63
CA ILE A 49 -1.34 0.12 14.08
C ILE A 49 0.17 0.31 14.18
N MET A 50 0.74 0.07 15.37
CA MET A 50 2.18 0.28 15.63
C MET A 50 3.05 -0.84 15.07
N ASP A 51 2.46 -2.04 14.95
CA ASP A 51 3.13 -3.28 14.58
C ASP A 51 2.78 -3.70 13.13
N ASP A 52 3.09 -4.95 12.81
CA ASP A 52 2.68 -5.60 11.57
C ASP A 52 1.18 -5.93 11.58
N LEU A 53 0.54 -5.82 10.41
CA LEU A 53 -0.86 -6.17 10.24
C LEU A 53 -1.04 -7.15 9.07
N ASP A 54 -1.25 -8.42 9.38
CA ASP A 54 -1.56 -9.44 8.37
C ASP A 54 -3.05 -9.76 8.37
N LEU A 55 -3.72 -9.35 7.32
CA LEU A 55 -5.13 -9.60 7.03
C LEU A 55 -5.30 -10.39 5.72
N SER A 56 -4.25 -11.10 5.30
CA SER A 56 -4.27 -11.93 4.09
C SER A 56 -5.39 -12.96 4.15
N TYR A 57 -6.05 -13.17 3.01
CA TYR A 57 -7.15 -14.14 2.88
C TYR A 57 -8.35 -13.88 3.81
N SER A 58 -8.39 -12.76 4.51
CA SER A 58 -9.53 -12.39 5.35
C SER A 58 -10.71 -11.92 4.50
N LYS A 59 -11.89 -11.86 5.13
CA LYS A 59 -13.12 -11.41 4.48
C LYS A 59 -13.49 -9.97 4.85
N ILE A 60 -12.49 -9.19 5.30
CA ILE A 60 -12.75 -7.80 5.66
C ILE A 60 -13.16 -7.01 4.42
N GLU A 61 -14.04 -6.04 4.64
CA GLU A 61 -14.54 -5.13 3.60
C GLU A 61 -13.99 -3.72 3.75
N SER A 62 -13.40 -3.38 4.91
CA SER A 62 -12.88 -2.06 5.22
C SER A 62 -11.78 -2.13 6.28
N LEU A 63 -10.84 -1.18 6.22
CA LEU A 63 -9.88 -0.90 7.29
C LEU A 63 -10.43 0.10 8.33
N GLY A 64 -11.68 0.56 8.17
CA GLY A 64 -12.26 1.61 9.02
C GLY A 64 -11.48 2.91 8.91
N ASN A 65 -11.21 3.55 10.06
CA ASN A 65 -10.45 4.81 10.13
C ASN A 65 -8.94 4.58 10.39
N LEU A 66 -8.37 3.45 9.92
CA LEU A 66 -6.93 3.20 9.98
C LEU A 66 -6.18 4.25 9.15
N THR A 67 -5.24 4.95 9.78
CA THR A 67 -4.46 6.03 9.15
C THR A 67 -3.04 5.62 8.82
N SER A 68 -2.42 4.76 9.65
CA SER A 68 -1.08 4.24 9.36
C SER A 68 -0.83 2.85 9.94
N VAL A 69 0.14 2.14 9.36
CA VAL A 69 0.70 0.89 9.88
C VAL A 69 2.20 1.07 10.00
N GLY A 70 2.75 0.95 11.22
CA GLY A 70 4.17 1.14 11.50
C GLY A 70 5.06 0.04 10.91
N GLY A 71 4.57 -1.20 10.94
CA GLY A 71 5.20 -2.34 10.30
C GLY A 71 4.68 -2.59 8.87
N TYR A 72 4.57 -3.85 8.46
CA TYR A 72 3.98 -4.21 7.18
C TYR A 72 2.45 -4.32 7.24
N LEU A 73 1.80 -4.15 6.09
CA LEU A 73 0.39 -4.45 5.87
C LEU A 73 0.25 -5.49 4.75
N SER A 74 -0.37 -6.64 5.06
CA SER A 74 -0.70 -7.65 4.05
C SER A 74 -2.21 -7.82 3.91
N LEU A 75 -2.70 -7.56 2.71
CA LEU A 75 -4.08 -7.74 2.26
C LEU A 75 -4.14 -8.69 1.04
N LYS A 76 -3.16 -9.59 0.97
CA LYS A 76 -3.06 -10.58 -0.12
C LYS A 76 -4.35 -11.39 -0.25
N ASN A 77 -4.85 -11.53 -1.50
CA ASN A 77 -6.08 -12.26 -1.82
C ASN A 77 -7.29 -11.79 -0.98
N ASN A 78 -7.38 -10.49 -0.70
CA ASN A 78 -8.47 -9.87 0.03
C ASN A 78 -9.51 -9.27 -0.95
N LYS A 79 -10.73 -9.06 -0.46
CA LYS A 79 -11.83 -8.48 -1.26
C LYS A 79 -12.00 -6.97 -1.09
N ILE A 80 -11.16 -6.36 -0.25
CA ILE A 80 -11.20 -4.91 -0.03
C ILE A 80 -10.96 -4.16 -1.36
N GLU A 81 -11.74 -3.12 -1.62
CA GLU A 81 -11.71 -2.38 -2.87
C GLU A 81 -10.97 -1.04 -2.75
N SER A 82 -10.88 -0.47 -1.54
CA SER A 82 -10.16 0.78 -1.24
C SER A 82 -9.42 0.70 0.09
N LEU A 83 -8.28 1.38 0.21
CA LEU A 83 -7.55 1.53 1.47
C LEU A 83 -8.14 2.63 2.37
N GLY A 84 -9.11 3.41 1.87
CA GLY A 84 -9.85 4.41 2.63
C GLY A 84 -8.96 5.51 3.20
N SER A 85 -8.90 5.60 4.55
CA SER A 85 -8.18 6.65 5.28
C SER A 85 -6.69 6.38 5.45
N LEU A 86 -6.15 5.24 4.98
CA LEU A 86 -4.74 4.88 5.14
C LEU A 86 -3.84 5.87 4.40
N ILE A 87 -2.87 6.46 5.11
CA ILE A 87 -1.95 7.49 4.59
C ILE A 87 -0.56 6.90 4.33
N SER A 88 -0.08 6.00 5.22
CA SER A 88 1.28 5.46 5.12
C SER A 88 1.41 4.04 5.66
N VAL A 89 2.41 3.32 5.14
CA VAL A 89 2.86 2.01 5.64
C VAL A 89 4.38 2.06 5.80
N GLY A 90 4.87 1.88 7.03
CA GLY A 90 6.29 1.95 7.37
C GLY A 90 7.11 0.74 6.90
N GLY A 91 6.46 -0.40 6.70
CA GLY A 91 7.06 -1.58 6.09
C GLY A 91 6.60 -1.79 4.64
N PHE A 92 6.40 -3.05 4.25
CA PHE A 92 5.85 -3.35 2.94
C PHE A 92 4.31 -3.35 2.94
N LEU A 93 3.72 -3.10 1.76
CA LEU A 93 2.29 -3.25 1.50
C LEU A 93 2.07 -4.34 0.45
N ASN A 94 1.42 -5.44 0.84
CA ASN A 94 1.14 -6.56 -0.05
C ASN A 94 -0.35 -6.63 -0.41
N LEU A 95 -0.66 -6.28 -1.65
CA LEU A 95 -1.99 -6.29 -2.27
C LEU A 95 -2.08 -7.32 -3.43
N TYR A 96 -1.22 -8.35 -3.40
CA TYR A 96 -1.16 -9.40 -4.41
C TYR A 96 -2.55 -10.04 -4.62
N LYS A 97 -3.05 -10.03 -5.86
CA LYS A 97 -4.36 -10.59 -6.24
C LYS A 97 -5.53 -10.09 -5.37
N SER A 98 -5.45 -8.86 -4.86
CA SER A 98 -6.57 -8.23 -4.17
C SER A 98 -7.58 -7.62 -5.13
N ASN A 99 -8.76 -7.29 -4.60
CA ASN A 99 -9.78 -6.57 -5.39
C ASN A 99 -9.56 -5.05 -5.38
N ILE A 100 -8.44 -4.56 -4.82
CA ILE A 100 -8.17 -3.12 -4.69
C ILE A 100 -8.28 -2.41 -6.06
N GLU A 101 -9.09 -1.37 -6.12
CA GLU A 101 -9.28 -0.54 -7.31
C GLU A 101 -8.62 0.82 -7.18
N ASP A 102 -8.51 1.35 -5.95
CA ASP A 102 -7.81 2.58 -5.62
C ASP A 102 -7.04 2.47 -4.29
N LEU A 103 -6.00 3.28 -4.11
CA LEU A 103 -5.20 3.32 -2.90
C LEU A 103 -5.71 4.35 -1.87
N GLY A 104 -6.85 5.02 -2.13
CA GLY A 104 -7.44 5.99 -1.22
C GLY A 104 -6.51 7.17 -0.95
N ASN A 105 -6.23 7.41 0.35
CA ASN A 105 -5.36 8.51 0.79
C ASN A 105 -3.88 8.13 0.92
N LEU A 106 -3.47 6.93 0.48
CA LEU A 106 -2.10 6.46 0.62
C LEU A 106 -1.12 7.37 -0.13
N THR A 107 -0.14 7.92 0.57
CA THR A 107 0.88 8.82 0.01
C THR A 107 2.24 8.16 -0.13
N SER A 108 2.59 7.22 0.75
CA SER A 108 3.89 6.55 0.75
C SER A 108 3.85 5.13 1.30
N VAL A 109 4.76 4.30 0.81
CA VAL A 109 5.12 2.98 1.35
C VAL A 109 6.63 2.95 1.49
N GLU A 110 7.17 2.77 2.71
CA GLU A 110 8.62 2.80 2.94
C GLU A 110 9.32 1.55 2.40
N GLY A 111 8.65 0.39 2.49
CA GLY A 111 9.14 -0.86 1.92
C GLY A 111 8.68 -1.07 0.47
N PHE A 112 8.44 -2.32 0.09
CA PHE A 112 7.90 -2.63 -1.23
C PHE A 112 6.36 -2.51 -1.29
N LEU A 113 5.85 -2.24 -2.49
CA LEU A 113 4.41 -2.29 -2.79
C LEU A 113 4.14 -3.36 -3.86
N ASN A 114 3.38 -4.39 -3.49
CA ASN A 114 3.02 -5.46 -4.41
C ASN A 114 1.54 -5.39 -4.79
N LEU A 115 1.28 -4.95 -6.01
CA LEU A 115 -0.05 -4.87 -6.65
C LEU A 115 -0.21 -5.90 -7.78
N PHE A 116 0.67 -6.91 -7.85
CA PHE A 116 0.63 -7.92 -8.90
C PHE A 116 -0.77 -8.52 -9.05
N ASN A 117 -1.31 -8.46 -10.27
CA ASN A 117 -2.62 -9.03 -10.63
C ASN A 117 -3.78 -8.55 -9.71
N SER A 118 -3.71 -7.30 -9.23
CA SER A 118 -4.80 -6.62 -8.56
C SER A 118 -5.71 -5.90 -9.57
N LYS A 119 -6.84 -5.37 -9.09
CA LYS A 119 -7.77 -4.61 -9.95
C LYS A 119 -7.43 -3.11 -10.04
N ILE A 120 -6.26 -2.71 -9.53
CA ILE A 120 -5.84 -1.29 -9.48
C ILE A 120 -5.93 -0.63 -10.86
N LYS A 121 -6.48 0.59 -10.88
CA LYS A 121 -6.61 1.44 -12.07
C LYS A 121 -5.91 2.77 -11.89
N ASP A 122 -5.76 3.23 -10.63
CA ASP A 122 -5.18 4.51 -10.27
C ASP A 122 -4.38 4.38 -8.97
N LEU A 123 -3.22 5.01 -8.90
CA LEU A 123 -2.39 5.09 -7.69
C LEU A 123 -2.80 6.25 -6.77
N GLY A 124 -3.74 7.10 -7.19
CA GLY A 124 -4.28 8.20 -6.38
C GLY A 124 -3.22 9.19 -5.93
N ASN A 125 -3.08 9.31 -4.59
CA ASN A 125 -2.15 10.25 -3.96
C ASN A 125 -0.74 9.65 -3.71
N LEU A 126 -0.46 8.43 -4.18
CA LEU A 126 0.83 7.79 -3.95
C LEU A 126 1.95 8.56 -4.66
N THR A 127 2.93 9.05 -3.91
CA THR A 127 4.07 9.81 -4.42
C THR A 127 5.37 9.02 -4.42
N SER A 128 5.53 8.07 -3.49
CA SER A 128 6.78 7.32 -3.38
C SER A 128 6.60 5.89 -2.88
N VAL A 129 7.48 5.00 -3.34
CA VAL A 129 7.68 3.64 -2.83
C VAL A 129 9.17 3.45 -2.57
N GLY A 130 9.55 3.20 -1.31
CA GLY A 130 10.96 3.09 -0.91
C GLY A 130 11.67 1.83 -1.42
N GLY A 131 10.92 0.74 -1.62
CA GLY A 131 11.43 -0.52 -2.18
C GLY A 131 10.99 -0.76 -3.63
N TYR A 132 10.77 -2.03 -4.00
CA TYR A 132 10.24 -2.35 -5.32
C TYR A 132 8.74 -2.08 -5.42
N LEU A 133 8.28 -1.77 -6.64
CA LEU A 133 6.86 -1.65 -6.99
C LEU A 133 6.51 -2.66 -8.07
N SER A 134 5.53 -3.53 -7.81
CA SER A 134 4.98 -4.44 -8.81
C SER A 134 3.56 -4.04 -9.19
N LEU A 135 3.38 -3.64 -10.43
CA LEU A 135 2.10 -3.35 -11.10
C LEU A 135 1.86 -4.34 -12.27
N ALA A 136 2.58 -5.46 -12.28
CA ALA A 136 2.43 -6.44 -13.35
C ALA A 136 1.04 -7.06 -13.38
N PHE A 137 0.52 -7.29 -14.59
CA PHE A 137 -0.81 -7.82 -14.85
C PHE A 137 -1.96 -6.95 -14.28
N THR A 138 -1.77 -5.64 -14.23
CA THR A 138 -2.80 -4.67 -13.81
C THR A 138 -3.39 -3.93 -15.00
N LYS A 139 -4.47 -3.18 -14.74
CA LYS A 139 -5.11 -2.33 -15.75
C LYS A 139 -4.70 -0.86 -15.66
N ILE A 140 -3.57 -0.59 -14.94
CA ILE A 140 -3.10 0.78 -14.79
C ILE A 140 -2.64 1.36 -16.14
N GLU A 141 -3.05 2.58 -16.43
CA GLU A 141 -2.73 3.29 -17.68
C GLU A 141 -1.74 4.42 -17.46
N SER A 142 -1.68 5.01 -16.25
CA SER A 142 -0.73 6.06 -15.86
C SER A 142 -0.22 5.84 -14.44
N LEU A 143 1.02 6.27 -14.16
CA LEU A 143 1.56 6.28 -12.79
C LEU A 143 1.14 7.52 -11.99
N GLY A 144 0.43 8.47 -12.62
CA GLY A 144 -0.18 9.62 -11.96
C GLY A 144 0.82 10.46 -11.17
N ASN A 145 0.61 10.54 -9.84
CA ASN A 145 1.42 11.35 -8.92
C ASN A 145 2.71 10.68 -8.43
N LEU A 146 2.96 9.42 -8.79
CA LEU A 146 4.16 8.71 -8.36
C LEU A 146 5.41 9.37 -8.92
N THR A 147 6.33 9.79 -8.04
CA THR A 147 7.56 10.49 -8.41
C THR A 147 8.80 9.60 -8.34
N SER A 148 8.82 8.62 -7.41
CA SER A 148 10.01 7.80 -7.19
C SER A 148 9.70 6.37 -6.77
N VAL A 149 10.56 5.45 -7.22
CA VAL A 149 10.60 4.05 -6.79
C VAL A 149 12.03 3.71 -6.39
N GLY A 150 12.25 3.39 -5.11
CA GLY A 150 13.57 3.12 -4.55
C GLY A 150 14.17 1.76 -4.91
N GLY A 151 13.49 0.96 -5.72
CA GLY A 151 13.96 -0.34 -6.19
C GLY A 151 13.47 -0.65 -7.60
N TYR A 152 13.21 -1.92 -7.86
CA TYR A 152 12.71 -2.43 -9.14
C TYR A 152 11.25 -1.99 -9.38
N LEU A 153 10.95 -1.47 -10.58
CA LEU A 153 9.60 -1.18 -11.04
C LEU A 153 9.17 -2.17 -12.11
N SER A 154 8.15 -2.99 -11.81
CA SER A 154 7.55 -3.90 -12.79
C SER A 154 6.21 -3.40 -13.28
N LEU A 155 6.14 -3.11 -14.56
CA LEU A 155 4.93 -2.78 -15.30
C LEU A 155 4.58 -3.90 -16.32
N TYR A 156 5.21 -5.07 -16.18
CA TYR A 156 5.06 -6.20 -17.08
C TYR A 156 3.58 -6.55 -17.32
N GLU A 157 3.18 -6.62 -18.59
CA GLU A 157 1.79 -6.91 -19.01
C GLU A 157 0.73 -5.99 -18.39
N SER A 158 1.10 -4.76 -18.00
CA SER A 158 0.14 -3.73 -17.63
C SER A 158 -0.38 -2.96 -18.86
N LYS A 159 -1.36 -2.08 -18.63
CA LYS A 159 -1.92 -1.21 -19.68
C LYS A 159 -1.25 0.17 -19.72
N ILE A 160 -0.06 0.30 -19.11
CA ILE A 160 0.63 1.59 -18.97
C ILE A 160 0.88 2.27 -20.32
N GLU A 161 0.43 3.50 -20.45
CA GLU A 161 0.60 4.38 -21.62
C GLU A 161 1.39 5.64 -21.28
N ASP A 162 1.46 5.97 -19.96
CA ASP A 162 2.07 7.19 -19.45
C ASP A 162 2.80 6.92 -18.13
N LEU A 163 4.04 7.42 -17.98
CA LEU A 163 4.82 7.36 -16.74
C LEU A 163 4.41 8.44 -15.72
N GLY A 164 3.47 9.34 -16.06
CA GLY A 164 2.98 10.38 -15.17
C GLY A 164 4.09 11.30 -14.69
N ASN A 165 4.16 11.51 -13.37
CA ASN A 165 5.16 12.37 -12.72
C ASN A 165 6.44 11.59 -12.29
N LEU A 166 6.65 10.36 -12.77
CA LEU A 166 7.80 9.55 -12.36
C LEU A 166 9.11 10.20 -12.81
N THR A 167 9.99 10.50 -11.86
CA THR A 167 11.30 11.11 -12.10
C THR A 167 12.45 10.12 -11.93
N SER A 168 12.31 9.12 -11.02
CA SER A 168 13.40 8.18 -10.74
C SER A 168 12.96 6.77 -10.41
N VAL A 169 13.76 5.79 -10.86
CA VAL A 169 13.71 4.37 -10.51
C VAL A 169 15.13 3.93 -10.16
N GLU A 170 15.37 3.56 -8.89
CA GLU A 170 16.71 3.19 -8.41
C GLU A 170 17.16 1.79 -8.88
N GLY A 171 16.21 0.93 -9.26
CA GLY A 171 16.46 -0.41 -9.83
C GLY A 171 16.17 -0.49 -11.32
N ASP A 172 15.83 -1.70 -11.78
CA ASP A 172 15.42 -1.93 -13.17
C ASP A 172 13.96 -1.47 -13.39
N LEU A 173 13.66 -1.01 -14.61
CA LEU A 173 12.31 -0.70 -15.09
C LEU A 173 11.91 -1.75 -16.14
N ASN A 174 10.90 -2.57 -15.82
CA ASN A 174 10.39 -3.59 -16.72
C ASN A 174 9.07 -3.15 -17.37
N LEU A 175 9.11 -2.86 -18.66
CA LEU A 175 8.00 -2.43 -19.51
C LEU A 175 7.56 -3.51 -20.51
N ARG A 176 8.04 -4.74 -20.40
CA ARG A 176 7.71 -5.80 -21.37
C ARG A 176 6.21 -5.98 -21.54
N ASN A 177 5.78 -6.15 -22.77
CA ASN A 177 4.40 -6.38 -23.15
C ASN A 177 3.43 -5.25 -22.74
N THR A 178 3.94 -4.02 -22.68
CA THR A 178 3.13 -2.82 -22.41
C THR A 178 2.90 -1.98 -23.67
N PRO A 179 1.91 -1.07 -23.69
CA PRO A 179 1.80 -0.06 -24.74
C PRO A 179 3.04 0.82 -24.86
N LEU A 180 3.66 1.22 -23.73
CA LEU A 180 4.88 2.04 -23.73
C LEU A 180 6.06 1.36 -24.41
N SER A 181 6.30 0.06 -24.17
CA SER A 181 7.41 -0.67 -24.79
C SER A 181 7.28 -0.84 -26.30
N LYS A 182 6.05 -0.67 -26.85
CA LYS A 182 5.80 -0.69 -28.30
C LYS A 182 5.96 0.69 -28.93
N LYS A 183 5.90 1.75 -28.13
CA LYS A 183 5.85 3.14 -28.59
C LYS A 183 7.21 3.82 -28.51
N TYR A 184 8.02 3.48 -27.52
CA TYR A 184 9.27 4.17 -27.20
C TYR A 184 10.47 3.22 -27.15
N SER A 185 11.62 3.70 -27.59
CA SER A 185 12.93 3.06 -27.40
C SER A 185 13.44 3.22 -25.96
N GLU A 186 14.49 2.47 -25.59
CA GLU A 186 15.13 2.62 -24.29
C GLU A 186 15.67 4.04 -24.07
N GLU A 187 16.26 4.66 -25.11
CA GLU A 187 16.80 6.01 -25.03
C GLU A 187 15.71 7.06 -24.76
N GLU A 188 14.56 6.91 -25.42
CA GLU A 188 13.40 7.80 -25.18
C GLU A 188 12.84 7.62 -23.78
N ILE A 189 12.70 6.38 -23.28
CA ILE A 189 12.29 6.13 -21.88
C ILE A 189 13.27 6.76 -20.89
N ARG A 190 14.58 6.60 -21.10
CA ARG A 190 15.61 7.21 -20.24
C ARG A 190 15.65 8.73 -20.31
N SER A 191 15.11 9.33 -21.37
CA SER A 191 14.95 10.78 -21.46
C SER A 191 13.78 11.31 -20.62
N MET A 192 12.78 10.44 -20.31
CA MET A 192 11.60 10.77 -19.53
C MET A 192 11.81 10.55 -18.02
N VAL A 193 12.59 9.50 -17.65
CA VAL A 193 12.79 9.08 -16.26
C VAL A 193 14.22 8.61 -16.03
N GLU A 194 14.82 9.01 -14.90
CA GLU A 194 16.13 8.49 -14.47
C GLU A 194 15.97 7.04 -14.02
N VAL A 195 16.58 6.09 -14.74
CA VAL A 195 16.60 4.67 -14.38
C VAL A 195 18.03 4.26 -14.13
N ARG A 196 18.39 3.94 -12.87
CA ARG A 196 19.76 3.50 -12.52
C ARG A 196 20.07 2.09 -13.00
N GLY A 197 19.08 1.24 -13.05
CA GLY A 197 19.20 -0.12 -13.56
C GLY A 197 18.95 -0.23 -15.07
N LYS A 198 18.47 -1.39 -15.49
CA LYS A 198 18.12 -1.67 -16.89
C LYS A 198 16.70 -1.19 -17.21
N VAL A 199 16.50 -0.69 -18.41
CA VAL A 199 15.16 -0.57 -19.02
C VAL A 199 14.95 -1.83 -19.85
N ILE A 200 13.85 -2.54 -19.58
CA ILE A 200 13.54 -3.83 -20.19
C ILE A 200 12.22 -3.65 -20.98
N LEU A 201 12.32 -3.59 -22.29
CA LEU A 201 11.22 -3.41 -23.24
C LEU A 201 10.66 -4.72 -23.79
#